data_a8457b1efd8975a3a0906121d09466d1
#
_entry.id   a8457b1efd8975a3a0906121d09466d1
#
_cell.length_a   1.000
_cell.length_b   1.000
_cell.length_c   1.000
_cell.angle_alpha   90.00
_cell.angle_beta   90.00
_cell.angle_gamma   90.00
#
_symmetry.space_group_name_H-M   'P 1'
#
loop_
_entity.id
_entity.type
_entity.pdbx_description
1 polymer ?
#
loop_
_entity_poly.entity_id
_entity_poly.type
_entity_poly.pdbx_seq_one_letter_code
_entity_poly.pdbx_strand_id
1 'polypeptide(L)'
;EKTLETVKLAKMNIAVNGLRGDIKQSITYYEDPHESFGKFDYVLANPPFNVDDVNLGKVEQDKRFNTYGIPRNKSKTKKKGEETCPNGNYLWINLFATSLKEDGRAALVMANSASDARHSEANIRKSLIENNLIYGMLTLPSNMFYTVTLPATLWFFDKAKTDDRILFIDAKNIFTPIDRAHREFSEEQVQNIAVISRLHKDNRESYVELVHSYFQNGFSRLKVYGSSLKDVSKKVTGFLAEYKVKNIPNFSPVIDSAKTLLEGFQKYDKNYSADNIDKSNKEQVKLALNVKPFFEALHQLLKTVDKEVRHIEKDNSGSKDIKALKTELEELHREVKETEYFFAHINWLQDRFPDARYDDVTGLCKLATIDEIKEQDYSLNPGRYVGVVIEEDGKTEEEFIEEMLSMNDELTKLNADAQKLESTITHNIKQIAG
;
A
#
# COMPACT_ATOMS: atom_id res chain seq x y z
N GLU A 1 24.37 6.02 17.61
CA GLU A 1 23.34 6.81 18.33
C GLU A 1 23.99 7.98 19.09
N LYS A 2 23.31 9.14 19.09
CA LYS A 2 23.86 10.38 19.69
C LYS A 2 23.85 10.34 21.22
N THR A 3 22.79 9.84 21.85
CA THR A 3 22.63 9.86 23.30
C THR A 3 22.85 8.49 23.93
N LEU A 4 23.35 8.46 25.15
CA LEU A 4 23.59 7.21 25.86
C LEU A 4 22.30 6.45 26.18
N GLU A 5 21.21 7.16 26.41
CA GLU A 5 19.89 6.61 26.68
C GLU A 5 19.38 5.85 25.46
N THR A 6 19.47 6.40 24.25
CA THR A 6 19.06 5.73 23.01
C THR A 6 19.96 4.55 22.68
N VAL A 7 21.26 4.61 22.98
CA VAL A 7 22.17 3.46 22.89
C VAL A 7 21.71 2.30 23.79
N LYS A 8 21.33 2.61 25.04
CA LYS A 8 20.82 1.59 25.99
C LYS A 8 19.51 0.97 25.50
N LEU A 9 18.55 1.81 25.06
CA LEU A 9 17.26 1.35 24.51
C LEU A 9 17.46 0.46 23.28
N ALA A 10 18.33 0.87 22.36
CA ALA A 10 18.64 0.09 21.17
C ALA A 10 19.29 -1.27 21.52
N LYS A 11 20.23 -1.31 22.48
CA LYS A 11 20.82 -2.55 22.98
C LYS A 11 19.80 -3.44 23.65
N MET A 12 18.88 -2.89 24.44
CA MET A 12 17.78 -3.64 25.04
C MET A 12 16.86 -4.23 23.97
N ASN A 13 16.48 -3.45 22.95
CA ASN A 13 15.64 -3.92 21.84
C ASN A 13 16.28 -5.10 21.10
N ILE A 14 17.58 -5.01 20.77
CA ILE A 14 18.33 -6.12 20.16
C ILE A 14 18.31 -7.34 21.05
N ALA A 15 18.58 -7.19 22.35
CA ALA A 15 18.63 -8.30 23.30
C ALA A 15 17.26 -9.00 23.46
N VAL A 16 16.17 -8.24 23.58
CA VAL A 16 14.81 -8.79 23.71
C VAL A 16 14.40 -9.59 22.46
N ASN A 17 14.84 -9.15 21.27
CA ASN A 17 14.57 -9.85 20.03
C ASN A 17 15.58 -10.97 19.71
N GLY A 18 16.49 -11.31 20.63
CA GLY A 18 17.48 -12.37 20.42
C GLY A 18 18.52 -12.08 19.33
N LEU A 19 18.67 -10.82 18.94
CA LEU A 19 19.56 -10.40 17.87
C LEU A 19 20.94 -10.03 18.40
N ARG A 20 21.95 -10.07 17.52
CA ARG A 20 23.29 -9.56 17.79
C ARG A 20 23.49 -8.24 17.08
N GLY A 21 24.11 -7.27 17.75
CA GLY A 21 24.40 -5.98 17.14
C GLY A 21 25.47 -5.20 17.91
N ASP A 22 26.23 -4.38 17.18
CA ASP A 22 27.24 -3.47 17.73
C ASP A 22 26.70 -2.04 17.65
N ILE A 23 26.28 -1.49 18.79
CA ILE A 23 25.74 -0.14 18.92
C ILE A 23 26.71 0.71 19.70
N LYS A 24 27.18 1.78 19.07
CA LYS A 24 28.13 2.74 19.64
C LYS A 24 27.49 4.11 19.81
N GLN A 25 27.93 4.84 20.83
CA GLN A 25 27.56 6.25 20.98
C GLN A 25 28.44 7.09 20.05
N SER A 26 27.82 7.81 19.11
CA SER A 26 28.52 8.70 18.19
C SER A 26 27.53 9.64 17.49
N ILE A 27 28.04 10.73 16.92
CA ILE A 27 27.30 11.58 15.99
C ILE A 27 27.67 11.18 14.58
N THR A 28 26.79 10.41 13.91
CA THR A 28 27.02 9.77 12.61
C THR A 28 27.56 10.73 11.54
N TYR A 29 27.18 12.02 11.56
CA TYR A 29 27.70 13.00 10.61
C TYR A 29 29.21 13.26 10.80
N TYR A 30 29.76 13.17 12.03
CA TYR A 30 31.10 13.61 12.35
C TYR A 30 32.04 12.48 12.79
N GLU A 31 31.49 11.31 13.04
CA GLU A 31 32.23 10.16 13.55
C GLU A 31 31.82 8.87 12.81
N ASP A 32 32.78 7.99 12.62
CA ASP A 32 32.55 6.68 11.98
C ASP A 32 33.20 5.54 12.78
N PRO A 33 32.62 5.21 13.95
CA PRO A 33 33.20 4.18 14.82
C PRO A 33 33.14 2.76 14.25
N HIS A 34 32.42 2.55 13.14
CA HIS A 34 32.30 1.27 12.45
C HIS A 34 33.12 1.19 11.17
N GLU A 35 33.77 2.26 10.74
CA GLU A 35 34.49 2.34 9.46
C GLU A 35 33.59 1.90 8.31
N SER A 36 32.45 2.54 8.20
CA SER A 36 31.28 2.05 7.44
C SER A 36 31.45 2.07 5.92
N PHE A 37 32.44 2.81 5.38
CA PHE A 37 32.62 2.96 3.93
C PHE A 37 32.92 1.61 3.25
N GLY A 38 32.05 1.18 2.30
CA GLY A 38 32.23 -0.05 1.52
C GLY A 38 32.17 -1.36 2.33
N LYS A 39 31.52 -1.37 3.50
CA LYS A 39 31.65 -2.47 4.46
C LYS A 39 30.47 -3.44 4.52
N PHE A 40 29.26 -3.01 4.16
CA PHE A 40 28.04 -3.74 4.41
C PHE A 40 27.45 -4.41 3.15
N ASP A 41 26.99 -5.65 3.32
CA ASP A 41 26.26 -6.39 2.29
C ASP A 41 24.84 -5.84 2.15
N TYR A 42 24.20 -5.47 3.28
CA TYR A 42 22.84 -4.92 3.33
C TYR A 42 22.78 -3.70 4.25
N VAL A 43 22.03 -2.68 3.80
CA VAL A 43 21.67 -1.51 4.60
C VAL A 43 20.18 -1.30 4.58
N LEU A 44 19.55 -1.27 5.75
CA LEU A 44 18.14 -0.92 5.94
C LEU A 44 18.07 0.25 6.90
N ALA A 45 17.45 1.35 6.49
CA ALA A 45 17.41 2.55 7.32
C ALA A 45 16.13 3.38 7.11
N ASN A 46 15.70 3.97 8.24
CA ASN A 46 14.73 5.05 8.28
C ASN A 46 15.39 6.22 9.04
N PRO A 47 16.21 7.04 8.36
CA PRO A 47 16.90 8.15 8.99
C PRO A 47 15.95 9.28 9.34
N PRO A 48 16.35 10.21 10.26
CA PRO A 48 15.56 11.41 10.52
C PRO A 48 15.50 12.29 9.26
N PHE A 49 14.28 12.75 8.91
CA PHE A 49 14.06 13.59 7.73
C PHE A 49 14.36 15.06 8.01
N ASN A 50 14.85 15.75 6.99
CA ASN A 50 15.01 17.20 6.95
C ASN A 50 15.86 17.76 8.12
N VAL A 51 16.87 17.02 8.55
CA VAL A 51 17.81 17.52 9.57
C VAL A 51 18.54 18.74 9.01
N ASP A 52 18.49 19.83 9.72
CA ASP A 52 19.19 21.08 9.41
C ASP A 52 20.49 21.27 10.24
N ASP A 53 21.23 22.34 9.95
CA ASP A 53 22.39 22.76 10.72
C ASP A 53 23.57 21.76 10.78
N VAL A 54 23.68 20.79 9.86
CA VAL A 54 24.89 19.97 9.74
C VAL A 54 26.04 20.82 9.21
N ASN A 55 27.15 20.87 9.94
CA ASN A 55 28.33 21.69 9.57
C ASN A 55 29.03 21.11 8.34
N LEU A 56 28.99 21.81 7.20
CA LEU A 56 29.56 21.36 5.93
C LEU A 56 31.07 21.20 5.98
N GLY A 57 31.79 22.12 6.63
CA GLY A 57 33.26 22.06 6.76
C GLY A 57 33.75 20.76 7.43
N LYS A 58 32.91 20.12 8.24
CA LYS A 58 33.24 18.84 8.90
C LYS A 58 32.94 17.63 8.07
N VAL A 59 32.02 17.70 7.09
CA VAL A 59 31.55 16.56 6.30
C VAL A 59 32.03 16.60 4.85
N GLU A 60 32.44 17.76 4.33
CA GLU A 60 32.76 17.92 2.90
C GLU A 60 33.98 17.11 2.41
N GLN A 61 34.91 16.77 3.31
CA GLN A 61 36.08 15.93 3.00
C GLN A 61 35.85 14.44 3.30
N ASP A 62 34.73 14.10 3.90
CA ASP A 62 34.42 12.71 4.25
C ASP A 62 33.83 11.94 3.06
N LYS A 63 34.52 10.87 2.64
CA LYS A 63 34.11 10.03 1.51
C LYS A 63 32.70 9.45 1.66
N ARG A 64 32.21 9.26 2.88
CA ARG A 64 30.85 8.77 3.13
C ARG A 64 29.79 9.74 2.58
N PHE A 65 30.10 11.04 2.52
CA PHE A 65 29.15 12.09 2.13
C PHE A 65 29.46 12.77 0.80
N ASN A 66 30.71 12.76 0.34
CA ASN A 66 31.12 13.54 -0.85
C ASN A 66 31.31 12.71 -2.13
N THR A 67 31.26 11.38 -2.07
CA THR A 67 31.52 10.51 -3.22
C THR A 67 30.57 10.81 -4.41
N TYR A 68 29.30 11.07 -4.15
CA TYR A 68 28.33 11.40 -5.22
C TYR A 68 28.01 12.91 -5.25
N GLY A 69 28.71 13.70 -4.50
CA GLY A 69 28.50 15.13 -4.34
C GLY A 69 27.96 15.49 -2.97
N ILE A 70 28.08 16.77 -2.59
CA ILE A 70 27.64 17.24 -1.26
C ILE A 70 26.54 18.28 -1.38
N PRO A 71 25.50 18.23 -0.52
CA PRO A 71 24.41 19.19 -0.58
C PRO A 71 24.89 20.58 -0.13
N ARG A 72 24.87 21.57 -1.04
CA ARG A 72 25.26 22.93 -0.86
C ARG A 72 24.14 23.88 -1.27
N ASN A 73 23.03 23.86 -0.57
CA ASN A 73 22.00 24.85 -0.82
C ASN A 73 22.39 26.16 -0.17
N LYS A 74 22.03 27.31 -0.78
CA LYS A 74 22.29 28.63 -0.19
C LYS A 74 21.52 28.77 1.12
N SER A 75 22.08 28.31 2.22
CA SER A 75 21.53 28.52 3.53
C SER A 75 21.79 29.96 3.98
N LYS A 76 20.82 30.57 4.65
CA LYS A 76 21.06 31.77 5.42
C LYS A 76 21.88 31.31 6.63
N THR A 77 23.18 31.61 6.63
CA THR A 77 24.09 31.31 7.71
C THR A 77 23.55 31.90 9.00
N LYS A 78 23.20 31.07 9.98
CA LYS A 78 22.74 31.49 11.31
C LYS A 78 23.91 32.05 12.14
N LYS A 79 25.14 31.63 11.83
CA LYS A 79 26.37 32.13 12.47
C LYS A 79 27.36 32.65 11.42
N LYS A 80 27.94 33.82 11.66
CA LYS A 80 28.95 34.42 10.79
C LYS A 80 30.17 33.48 10.71
N GLY A 81 30.42 32.83 9.57
CA GLY A 81 31.61 32.04 9.27
C GLY A 81 31.47 30.52 9.19
N GLU A 82 30.32 29.93 9.49
CA GLU A 82 30.08 28.48 9.31
C GLU A 82 29.03 28.22 8.23
N GLU A 83 29.41 27.49 7.19
CA GLU A 83 28.47 26.99 6.17
C GLU A 83 27.81 25.72 6.67
N THR A 84 26.47 25.67 6.66
CA THR A 84 25.70 24.52 7.11
C THR A 84 24.85 23.94 5.97
N CYS A 85 24.63 22.63 6.02
CA CYS A 85 23.68 21.96 5.15
C CYS A 85 22.24 22.28 5.60
N PRO A 86 21.38 22.84 4.74
CA PRO A 86 20.00 23.19 5.11
C PRO A 86 19.10 21.98 5.24
N ASN A 87 19.50 20.86 4.62
CA ASN A 87 18.76 19.61 4.62
C ASN A 87 19.71 18.42 4.51
N GLY A 88 19.70 17.55 5.53
CA GLY A 88 20.58 16.39 5.62
C GLY A 88 20.12 15.15 4.86
N ASN A 89 18.98 15.17 4.15
CA ASN A 89 18.46 13.98 3.47
C ASN A 89 19.50 13.34 2.54
N TYR A 90 20.19 14.14 1.73
CA TYR A 90 21.20 13.64 0.80
C TYR A 90 22.53 13.26 1.46
N LEU A 91 22.80 13.73 2.67
CA LEU A 91 23.89 13.17 3.47
C LEU A 91 23.58 11.72 3.89
N TRP A 92 22.37 11.45 4.32
CA TRP A 92 21.94 10.09 4.62
C TRP A 92 21.96 9.18 3.40
N ILE A 93 21.42 9.65 2.27
CA ILE A 93 21.42 8.89 1.01
C ILE A 93 22.86 8.53 0.61
N ASN A 94 23.78 9.49 0.64
CA ASN A 94 25.19 9.26 0.33
C ASN A 94 25.83 8.26 1.31
N LEU A 95 25.62 8.45 2.62
CA LEU A 95 26.17 7.56 3.65
C LEU A 95 25.77 6.11 3.38
N PHE A 96 24.50 5.87 3.11
CA PHE A 96 24.03 4.50 2.92
C PHE A 96 24.49 3.91 1.58
N ALA A 97 24.50 4.68 0.51
CA ALA A 97 25.03 4.24 -0.78
C ALA A 97 26.52 3.91 -0.73
N THR A 98 27.32 4.72 -0.02
CA THR A 98 28.76 4.54 0.13
C THR A 98 29.14 3.45 1.13
N SER A 99 28.23 3.10 2.06
CA SER A 99 28.45 2.02 3.02
C SER A 99 28.37 0.62 2.41
N LEU A 100 27.80 0.50 1.22
CA LEU A 100 27.60 -0.79 0.53
C LEU A 100 28.91 -1.31 -0.06
N LYS A 101 29.15 -2.60 0.06
CA LYS A 101 30.13 -3.36 -0.74
C LYS A 101 29.79 -3.28 -2.21
N GLU A 102 30.65 -3.81 -3.09
CA GLU A 102 30.46 -3.79 -4.55
C GLU A 102 29.21 -4.55 -5.02
N ASP A 103 28.77 -5.56 -4.28
CA ASP A 103 27.56 -6.35 -4.52
C ASP A 103 26.44 -6.06 -3.49
N GLY A 104 26.62 -5.02 -2.67
CA GLY A 104 25.72 -4.68 -1.57
C GLY A 104 24.42 -4.03 -2.03
N ARG A 105 23.37 -4.16 -1.20
CA ARG A 105 22.03 -3.62 -1.43
C ARG A 105 21.54 -2.79 -0.26
N ALA A 106 20.78 -1.73 -0.56
CA ALA A 106 20.14 -0.93 0.46
C ALA A 106 18.66 -0.66 0.19
N ALA A 107 17.89 -0.49 1.26
CA ALA A 107 16.55 0.07 1.21
C ALA A 107 16.41 1.17 2.26
N LEU A 108 15.99 2.36 1.81
CA LEU A 108 15.91 3.56 2.64
C LEU A 108 14.50 4.13 2.60
N VAL A 109 14.00 4.53 3.76
CA VAL A 109 12.79 5.36 3.84
C VAL A 109 13.22 6.83 3.80
N MET A 110 12.70 7.60 2.85
CA MET A 110 13.02 9.03 2.70
C MET A 110 11.75 9.86 2.56
N ALA A 111 11.82 11.12 2.95
CA ALA A 111 10.76 12.08 2.66
C ALA A 111 10.52 12.16 1.14
N ASN A 112 9.26 12.20 0.72
CA ASN A 112 8.91 12.24 -0.72
C ASN A 112 9.57 13.42 -1.46
N SER A 113 9.78 14.55 -0.77
CA SER A 113 10.46 15.71 -1.32
C SER A 113 11.92 15.46 -1.75
N ALA A 114 12.58 14.42 -1.23
CA ALA A 114 13.94 14.07 -1.64
C ALA A 114 14.00 13.56 -3.09
N SER A 115 12.94 12.92 -3.59
CA SER A 115 12.90 12.39 -4.96
C SER A 115 12.85 13.45 -6.05
N ASP A 116 12.44 14.71 -5.71
CA ASP A 116 12.34 15.85 -6.62
C ASP A 116 13.16 17.06 -6.15
N ALA A 117 14.08 16.88 -5.20
CA ALA A 117 14.90 17.97 -4.67
C ALA A 117 15.70 18.67 -5.78
N ARG A 118 15.88 19.99 -5.63
CA ARG A 118 16.50 20.86 -6.65
C ARG A 118 17.94 21.25 -6.26
N HIS A 119 18.60 22.00 -7.12
CA HIS A 119 19.94 22.57 -6.92
C HIS A 119 21.03 21.50 -6.74
N SER A 120 21.88 21.63 -5.72
CA SER A 120 22.97 20.67 -5.46
C SER A 120 22.49 19.25 -5.20
N GLU A 121 21.33 19.08 -4.59
CA GLU A 121 20.73 17.78 -4.34
C GLU A 121 20.30 17.10 -5.65
N ALA A 122 19.82 17.85 -6.65
CA ALA A 122 19.54 17.32 -7.99
C ALA A 122 20.82 16.77 -8.67
N ASN A 123 21.97 17.42 -8.47
CA ASN A 123 23.25 16.95 -9.01
C ASN A 123 23.69 15.64 -8.34
N ILE A 124 23.48 15.50 -7.03
CA ILE A 124 23.77 14.24 -6.31
C ILE A 124 22.87 13.13 -6.82
N ARG A 125 21.58 13.39 -6.95
CA ARG A 125 20.60 12.43 -7.51
C ARG A 125 21.00 11.98 -8.90
N LYS A 126 21.35 12.92 -9.78
CA LYS A 126 21.88 12.64 -11.10
C LYS A 126 23.11 11.74 -11.03
N SER A 127 24.09 12.06 -10.17
CA SER A 127 25.29 11.25 -9.98
C SER A 127 24.97 9.81 -9.53
N LEU A 128 24.03 9.62 -8.60
CA LEU A 128 23.60 8.29 -8.15
C LEU A 128 22.96 7.46 -9.27
N ILE A 129 22.16 8.11 -10.13
CA ILE A 129 21.51 7.48 -11.28
C ILE A 129 22.55 7.13 -12.35
N GLU A 130 23.43 8.05 -12.71
CA GLU A 130 24.48 7.83 -13.74
C GLU A 130 25.52 6.78 -13.30
N ASN A 131 25.72 6.59 -11.99
CA ASN A 131 26.51 5.48 -11.46
C ASN A 131 25.71 4.15 -11.32
N ASN A 132 24.52 4.10 -11.88
CA ASN A 132 23.65 2.91 -11.92
C ASN A 132 23.37 2.26 -10.56
N LEU A 133 23.25 3.06 -9.49
CA LEU A 133 23.08 2.55 -8.13
C LEU A 133 21.62 2.31 -7.74
N ILE A 134 20.71 3.13 -8.28
CA ILE A 134 19.29 3.08 -7.91
C ILE A 134 18.60 2.05 -8.78
N TYR A 135 18.05 1.03 -8.14
CA TYR A 135 17.36 -0.04 -8.84
C TYR A 135 15.83 0.12 -8.82
N GLY A 136 15.29 0.77 -7.79
CA GLY A 136 13.86 0.96 -7.69
C GLY A 136 13.44 2.07 -6.73
N MET A 137 12.25 2.60 -6.98
CA MET A 137 11.59 3.63 -6.16
C MET A 137 10.15 3.22 -5.90
N LEU A 138 9.68 3.35 -4.66
CA LEU A 138 8.30 3.04 -4.29
C LEU A 138 7.70 4.15 -3.45
N THR A 139 6.58 4.74 -3.90
CA THR A 139 5.83 5.71 -3.10
C THR A 139 4.92 4.99 -2.12
N LEU A 140 5.01 5.34 -0.84
CA LEU A 140 4.12 4.84 0.20
C LEU A 140 2.83 5.67 0.28
N PRO A 141 1.73 5.10 0.78
CA PRO A 141 0.55 5.86 1.14
C PRO A 141 0.85 6.96 2.18
N SER A 142 0.03 8.00 2.21
CA SER A 142 0.02 8.93 3.35
C SER A 142 -0.45 8.22 4.63
N ASN A 143 -0.11 8.76 5.79
CA ASN A 143 -0.55 8.24 7.10
C ASN A 143 -0.05 6.81 7.43
N MET A 144 1.09 6.39 6.87
CA MET A 144 1.76 5.13 7.21
C MET A 144 2.59 5.23 8.51
N PHE A 145 2.84 6.43 9.01
CA PHE A 145 3.61 6.68 10.23
C PHE A 145 2.77 7.43 11.25
N TYR A 146 2.88 7.05 12.52
CA TYR A 146 2.08 7.63 13.61
C TYR A 146 2.25 9.14 13.77
N THR A 147 3.43 9.67 13.47
CA THR A 147 3.78 11.08 13.68
C THR A 147 3.89 11.90 12.41
N VAL A 148 3.76 11.28 11.24
CA VAL A 148 3.97 11.93 9.93
C VAL A 148 2.84 11.58 8.99
N THR A 149 2.05 12.56 8.61
CA THR A 149 0.92 12.39 7.67
C THR A 149 1.33 12.42 6.20
N LEU A 150 2.53 12.96 5.91
CA LEU A 150 3.02 13.06 4.54
C LEU A 150 3.48 11.69 3.99
N PRO A 151 3.34 11.46 2.69
CA PRO A 151 3.85 10.25 2.07
C PRO A 151 5.39 10.23 2.12
N ALA A 152 5.93 9.03 2.27
CA ALA A 152 7.37 8.76 2.14
C ALA A 152 7.63 7.93 0.88
N THR A 153 8.89 7.87 0.48
CA THR A 153 9.35 7.10 -0.66
C THR A 153 10.43 6.12 -0.21
N LEU A 154 10.33 4.87 -0.63
CA LEU A 154 11.40 3.89 -0.45
C LEU A 154 12.37 3.99 -1.62
N TRP A 155 13.65 4.09 -1.31
CA TRP A 155 14.77 4.11 -2.25
C TRP A 155 15.50 2.78 -2.17
N PHE A 156 15.63 2.09 -3.29
CA PHE A 156 16.32 0.81 -3.36
C PHE A 156 17.61 0.94 -4.16
N PHE A 157 18.70 0.49 -3.56
CA PHE A 157 20.04 0.50 -4.15
C PHE A 157 20.54 -0.92 -4.39
N ASP A 158 21.18 -1.15 -5.52
CA ASP A 158 21.86 -2.41 -5.85
C ASP A 158 23.15 -2.08 -6.62
N LYS A 159 24.31 -2.25 -5.98
CA LYS A 159 25.61 -1.97 -6.61
C LYS A 159 26.00 -3.00 -7.68
N ALA A 160 25.44 -4.20 -7.63
CA ALA A 160 25.65 -5.22 -8.65
C ALA A 160 24.64 -5.16 -9.80
N LYS A 161 23.85 -4.09 -9.88
CA LYS A 161 22.86 -3.89 -10.93
C LYS A 161 23.52 -3.82 -12.31
N THR A 162 23.05 -4.64 -13.24
CA THR A 162 23.53 -4.70 -14.64
C THR A 162 22.61 -4.01 -15.63
N ASP A 163 21.32 -3.91 -15.32
CA ASP A 163 20.31 -3.17 -16.09
C ASP A 163 20.37 -1.68 -15.70
N ASP A 164 20.31 -0.77 -16.65
CA ASP A 164 20.36 0.68 -16.41
C ASP A 164 18.98 1.29 -16.11
N ARG A 165 17.89 0.54 -16.31
CA ARG A 165 16.51 1.00 -16.02
C ARG A 165 16.22 1.05 -14.53
N ILE A 166 15.27 1.89 -14.13
CA ILE A 166 14.79 2.00 -12.74
C ILE A 166 13.33 1.60 -12.67
N LEU A 167 13.00 0.72 -11.72
CA LEU A 167 11.62 0.30 -11.45
C LEU A 167 10.92 1.33 -10.55
N PHE A 168 9.89 1.98 -11.05
CA PHE A 168 9.02 2.87 -10.29
C PHE A 168 7.73 2.16 -9.92
N ILE A 169 7.33 2.23 -8.64
CA ILE A 169 6.07 1.69 -8.13
C ILE A 169 5.35 2.79 -7.34
N ASP A 170 4.10 3.07 -7.68
CA ASP A 170 3.24 3.99 -6.91
C ASP A 170 2.21 3.18 -6.10
N ALA A 171 2.50 2.98 -4.82
CA ALA A 171 1.63 2.26 -3.90
C ALA A 171 0.70 3.18 -3.08
N LYS A 172 0.56 4.47 -3.44
CA LYS A 172 -0.23 5.45 -2.67
C LYS A 172 -1.68 5.02 -2.38
N ASN A 173 -2.26 4.20 -3.26
CA ASN A 173 -3.63 3.70 -3.17
C ASN A 173 -3.71 2.24 -2.68
N ILE A 174 -2.58 1.63 -2.30
CA ILE A 174 -2.53 0.26 -1.77
C ILE A 174 -2.36 0.38 -0.25
N PHE A 175 -3.38 0.09 0.53
CA PHE A 175 -3.30 0.11 1.99
C PHE A 175 -4.52 -0.53 2.63
N THR A 176 -4.36 -0.91 3.90
CA THR A 176 -5.45 -1.29 4.79
C THR A 176 -5.64 -0.16 5.81
N PRO A 177 -6.83 0.46 5.89
CA PRO A 177 -7.10 1.47 6.91
C PRO A 177 -7.24 0.82 8.29
N ILE A 178 -6.45 1.27 9.26
CA ILE A 178 -6.58 0.86 10.67
C ILE A 178 -7.64 1.73 11.36
N ASP A 179 -7.55 3.04 11.14
CA ASP A 179 -8.50 4.03 11.61
C ASP A 179 -8.55 5.22 10.62
N ARG A 180 -9.16 6.33 11.02
CA ARG A 180 -9.29 7.53 10.18
C ARG A 180 -7.94 8.20 9.86
N ALA A 181 -6.94 8.00 10.72
CA ALA A 181 -5.64 8.69 10.65
C ALA A 181 -4.48 7.75 10.31
N HIS A 182 -4.65 6.43 10.37
CA HIS A 182 -3.58 5.46 10.23
C HIS A 182 -3.89 4.41 9.16
N ARG A 183 -2.86 4.07 8.41
CA ARG A 183 -2.87 3.06 7.34
C ARG A 183 -1.70 2.12 7.52
N GLU A 184 -1.88 0.88 7.08
CA GLU A 184 -0.78 -0.09 7.01
C GLU A 184 -0.88 -0.93 5.73
N PHE A 185 0.17 -1.64 5.41
CA PHE A 185 0.11 -2.72 4.44
C PHE A 185 -0.26 -4.02 5.13
N SER A 186 -1.21 -4.78 4.58
CA SER A 186 -1.35 -6.18 4.94
C SER A 186 -0.15 -6.99 4.41
N GLU A 187 0.03 -8.20 4.94
CA GLU A 187 1.09 -9.09 4.47
C GLU A 187 0.93 -9.38 2.97
N GLU A 188 -0.29 -9.62 2.50
CA GLU A 188 -0.59 -9.88 1.09
C GLU A 188 -0.31 -8.66 0.21
N GLN A 189 -0.58 -7.45 0.69
CA GLN A 189 -0.24 -6.22 -0.05
C GLN A 189 1.28 -6.06 -0.19
N VAL A 190 2.05 -6.38 0.86
CA VAL A 190 3.52 -6.40 0.79
C VAL A 190 4.00 -7.44 -0.22
N GLN A 191 3.44 -8.66 -0.19
CA GLN A 191 3.79 -9.73 -1.13
C GLN A 191 3.42 -9.36 -2.58
N ASN A 192 2.26 -8.74 -2.80
CA ASN A 192 1.84 -8.27 -4.12
C ASN A 192 2.78 -7.21 -4.69
N ILE A 193 3.24 -6.26 -3.86
CA ILE A 193 4.22 -5.25 -4.27
C ILE A 193 5.58 -5.91 -4.53
N ALA A 194 6.02 -6.81 -3.66
CA ALA A 194 7.30 -7.48 -3.78
C ALA A 194 7.39 -8.36 -5.04
N VAL A 195 6.28 -9.01 -5.44
CA VAL A 195 6.26 -9.87 -6.63
C VAL A 195 6.44 -9.08 -7.93
N ILE A 196 6.06 -7.78 -7.99
CA ILE A 196 6.33 -6.92 -9.14
C ILE A 196 7.84 -6.84 -9.40
N SER A 197 8.63 -6.60 -8.34
CA SER A 197 10.09 -6.57 -8.45
C SER A 197 10.70 -7.93 -8.84
N ARG A 198 10.09 -9.03 -8.41
CA ARG A 198 10.53 -10.39 -8.78
C ARG A 198 10.22 -10.68 -10.24
N LEU A 199 9.03 -10.30 -10.72
CA LEU A 199 8.65 -10.42 -12.14
C LEU A 199 9.59 -9.59 -13.03
N HIS A 200 9.97 -8.37 -12.61
CA HIS A 200 10.96 -7.57 -13.34
C HIS A 200 12.32 -8.30 -13.49
N LYS A 201 12.69 -9.12 -12.51
CA LYS A 201 13.90 -9.96 -12.54
C LYS A 201 13.68 -11.32 -13.23
N ASP A 202 12.59 -11.48 -13.97
CA ASP A 202 12.14 -12.72 -14.63
C ASP A 202 11.91 -13.90 -13.67
N ASN A 203 11.73 -13.64 -12.37
CA ASN A 203 11.38 -14.65 -11.39
C ASN A 203 9.86 -14.90 -11.40
N ARG A 204 9.39 -15.57 -12.45
CA ARG A 204 7.99 -15.92 -12.68
C ARG A 204 7.47 -16.99 -11.72
N GLU A 205 8.35 -17.86 -11.24
CA GLU A 205 8.03 -18.91 -10.28
C GLU A 205 7.44 -18.32 -9.00
N SER A 206 8.08 -17.28 -8.44
CA SER A 206 7.57 -16.59 -7.23
C SER A 206 6.15 -16.01 -7.39
N TYR A 207 5.75 -15.63 -8.62
CA TYR A 207 4.39 -15.17 -8.90
C TYR A 207 3.40 -16.32 -8.84
N VAL A 208 3.69 -17.42 -9.54
CA VAL A 208 2.82 -18.58 -9.60
C VAL A 208 2.67 -19.24 -8.23
N GLU A 209 3.75 -19.29 -7.44
CA GLU A 209 3.72 -19.75 -6.04
C GLU A 209 2.86 -18.85 -5.14
N LEU A 210 3.00 -17.53 -5.28
CA LEU A 210 2.20 -16.57 -4.50
C LEU A 210 0.70 -16.74 -4.79
N VAL A 211 0.31 -16.78 -6.07
CA VAL A 211 -1.08 -17.01 -6.48
C VAL A 211 -1.58 -18.36 -5.98
N HIS A 212 -0.75 -19.42 -6.05
CA HIS A 212 -1.09 -20.74 -5.52
C HIS A 212 -1.37 -20.70 -4.01
N SER A 213 -0.51 -20.02 -3.23
CA SER A 213 -0.68 -19.88 -1.78
C SER A 213 -1.98 -19.15 -1.43
N TYR A 214 -2.35 -18.13 -2.20
CA TYR A 214 -3.62 -17.43 -2.02
C TYR A 214 -4.82 -18.33 -2.33
N PHE A 215 -4.75 -19.16 -3.36
CA PHE A 215 -5.78 -20.17 -3.63
C PHE A 215 -5.89 -21.16 -2.47
N GLN A 216 -4.79 -21.67 -1.94
CA GLN A 216 -4.82 -22.59 -0.79
C GLN A 216 -5.52 -21.95 0.42
N ASN A 217 -5.17 -20.71 0.75
CA ASN A 217 -5.78 -19.98 1.86
C ASN A 217 -7.27 -19.69 1.59
N GLY A 218 -7.62 -19.17 0.41
CA GLY A 218 -9.00 -18.85 0.05
C GLY A 218 -9.91 -20.07 0.02
N PHE A 219 -9.47 -21.17 -0.58
CA PHE A 219 -10.25 -22.42 -0.63
C PHE A 219 -10.31 -23.15 0.71
N SER A 220 -9.29 -23.04 1.56
CA SER A 220 -9.37 -23.53 2.93
C SER A 220 -10.49 -22.81 3.71
N ARG A 221 -10.59 -21.49 3.58
CA ARG A 221 -11.69 -20.70 4.18
C ARG A 221 -13.04 -21.02 3.53
N LEU A 222 -13.10 -21.12 2.20
CA LEU A 222 -14.34 -21.48 1.50
C LEU A 222 -14.88 -22.84 1.92
N LYS A 223 -14.02 -23.79 2.24
CA LYS A 223 -14.44 -25.10 2.75
C LYS A 223 -15.14 -25.00 4.11
N VAL A 224 -14.61 -24.20 5.02
CA VAL A 224 -15.22 -23.92 6.34
C VAL A 224 -16.52 -23.15 6.16
N TYR A 225 -16.48 -22.06 5.39
CA TYR A 225 -17.61 -21.22 5.06
C TYR A 225 -18.77 -21.98 4.41
N GLY A 226 -18.48 -22.91 3.49
CA GLY A 226 -19.50 -23.73 2.84
C GLY A 226 -20.33 -24.59 3.81
N SER A 227 -19.74 -24.94 4.96
CA SER A 227 -20.47 -25.62 6.04
C SER A 227 -21.36 -24.64 6.80
N SER A 228 -20.84 -23.48 7.20
CA SER A 228 -21.61 -22.41 7.86
C SER A 228 -22.78 -21.94 6.98
N LEU A 229 -22.54 -21.71 5.69
CA LEU A 229 -23.57 -21.31 4.71
C LEU A 229 -24.72 -22.33 4.66
N LYS A 230 -24.41 -23.63 4.67
CA LYS A 230 -25.39 -24.69 4.63
C LYS A 230 -26.26 -24.73 5.89
N ASP A 231 -25.70 -24.48 7.07
CA ASP A 231 -26.43 -24.49 8.33
C ASP A 231 -27.27 -23.21 8.48
N VAL A 232 -26.70 -22.04 8.15
CA VAL A 232 -27.46 -20.77 8.15
C VAL A 232 -28.58 -20.80 7.11
N SER A 233 -28.38 -21.39 5.95
CA SER A 233 -29.41 -21.51 4.92
C SER A 233 -30.68 -22.24 5.40
N LYS A 234 -30.53 -23.29 6.21
CA LYS A 234 -31.67 -24.03 6.80
C LYS A 234 -32.43 -23.16 7.79
N LYS A 235 -31.70 -22.42 8.66
CA LYS A 235 -32.30 -21.54 9.66
C LYS A 235 -33.03 -20.38 8.99
N VAL A 236 -32.41 -19.71 8.03
CA VAL A 236 -33.02 -18.63 7.25
C VAL A 236 -34.27 -19.12 6.53
N THR A 237 -34.19 -20.25 5.84
CA THR A 237 -35.35 -20.81 5.11
C THR A 237 -36.50 -21.15 6.06
N GLY A 238 -36.21 -21.77 7.20
CA GLY A 238 -37.22 -22.09 8.22
C GLY A 238 -37.86 -20.82 8.80
N PHE A 239 -37.06 -19.85 9.16
CA PHE A 239 -37.51 -18.56 9.67
C PHE A 239 -38.43 -17.82 8.67
N LEU A 240 -37.99 -17.65 7.42
CA LEU A 240 -38.78 -16.98 6.39
C LEU A 240 -40.11 -17.74 6.08
N ALA A 241 -40.13 -19.07 6.21
CA ALA A 241 -41.34 -19.87 6.08
C ALA A 241 -42.34 -19.65 7.22
N GLU A 242 -41.90 -19.54 8.48
CA GLU A 242 -42.73 -19.21 9.63
C GLU A 242 -43.43 -17.84 9.46
N TYR A 243 -42.73 -16.85 8.91
CA TYR A 243 -43.29 -15.55 8.60
C TYR A 243 -44.03 -15.48 7.25
N LYS A 244 -44.28 -16.62 6.62
CA LYS A 244 -45.06 -16.77 5.35
C LYS A 244 -44.55 -15.88 4.20
N VAL A 245 -43.23 -15.72 4.08
CA VAL A 245 -42.60 -15.02 2.95
C VAL A 245 -42.88 -15.78 1.68
N LYS A 246 -43.43 -15.11 0.65
CA LYS A 246 -43.86 -15.75 -0.60
C LYS A 246 -42.69 -16.27 -1.45
N ASN A 247 -41.60 -15.52 -1.48
CA ASN A 247 -40.43 -15.85 -2.31
C ASN A 247 -39.21 -16.06 -1.42
N ILE A 248 -39.07 -17.26 -0.86
CA ILE A 248 -37.91 -17.60 -0.02
C ILE A 248 -36.68 -17.75 -0.93
N PRO A 249 -35.56 -17.03 -0.63
CA PRO A 249 -34.34 -17.13 -1.39
C PRO A 249 -33.79 -18.57 -1.42
N ASN A 250 -33.39 -19.03 -2.61
CA ASN A 250 -32.88 -20.39 -2.80
C ASN A 250 -31.34 -20.39 -2.66
N PHE A 251 -30.82 -21.04 -1.66
CA PHE A 251 -29.39 -21.19 -1.40
C PHE A 251 -28.72 -22.33 -2.20
N SER A 252 -29.50 -23.29 -2.73
CA SER A 252 -28.93 -24.47 -3.38
C SER A 252 -27.96 -24.16 -4.52
N PRO A 253 -28.23 -23.21 -5.45
CA PRO A 253 -27.30 -22.92 -6.53
C PRO A 253 -25.93 -22.45 -6.04
N VAL A 254 -25.90 -21.62 -4.97
CA VAL A 254 -24.65 -21.10 -4.40
C VAL A 254 -23.90 -22.19 -3.63
N ILE A 255 -24.61 -23.04 -2.88
CA ILE A 255 -24.00 -24.19 -2.18
C ILE A 255 -23.39 -25.19 -3.19
N ASP A 256 -24.11 -25.51 -4.26
CA ASP A 256 -23.61 -26.41 -5.31
C ASP A 256 -22.45 -25.82 -6.08
N SER A 257 -22.47 -24.51 -6.34
CA SER A 257 -21.34 -23.80 -6.93
C SER A 257 -20.10 -23.83 -6.03
N ALA A 258 -20.24 -23.59 -4.72
CA ALA A 258 -19.13 -23.72 -3.77
C ALA A 258 -18.51 -25.13 -3.79
N LYS A 259 -19.33 -26.17 -3.84
CA LYS A 259 -18.87 -27.56 -3.94
C LYS A 259 -18.09 -27.80 -5.23
N THR A 260 -18.61 -27.35 -6.36
CA THR A 260 -17.96 -27.47 -7.68
C THR A 260 -16.61 -26.75 -7.70
N LEU A 261 -16.53 -25.55 -7.10
CA LEU A 261 -15.27 -24.80 -6.97
C LEU A 261 -14.25 -25.54 -6.11
N LEU A 262 -14.66 -26.12 -4.98
CA LEU A 262 -13.78 -26.92 -4.12
C LEU A 262 -13.25 -28.17 -4.83
N GLU A 263 -14.08 -28.87 -5.59
CA GLU A 263 -13.66 -30.01 -6.42
C GLU A 263 -12.69 -29.59 -7.53
N GLY A 264 -12.96 -28.45 -8.17
CA GLY A 264 -12.09 -27.84 -9.18
C GLY A 264 -10.72 -27.48 -8.61
N PHE A 265 -10.71 -26.85 -7.42
CA PHE A 265 -9.47 -26.52 -6.73
C PHE A 265 -8.66 -27.78 -6.33
N GLN A 266 -9.31 -28.80 -5.76
CA GLN A 266 -8.62 -30.05 -5.39
C GLN A 266 -7.94 -30.72 -6.60
N LYS A 267 -8.58 -30.65 -7.78
CA LYS A 267 -7.99 -31.16 -9.01
C LYS A 267 -6.80 -30.33 -9.45
N TYR A 268 -6.91 -29.00 -9.37
CA TYR A 268 -5.80 -28.08 -9.67
C TYR A 268 -4.64 -28.28 -8.72
N ASP A 269 -4.88 -28.24 -7.40
CA ASP A 269 -3.85 -28.34 -6.33
C ASP A 269 -3.04 -29.65 -6.45
N LYS A 270 -3.71 -30.77 -6.77
CA LYS A 270 -3.06 -32.07 -7.01
C LYS A 270 -2.13 -32.06 -8.24
N ASN A 271 -2.41 -31.24 -9.24
CA ASN A 271 -1.66 -31.18 -10.50
C ASN A 271 -0.72 -29.96 -10.57
N TYR A 272 -0.71 -29.14 -9.53
CA TYR A 272 0.14 -27.96 -9.46
C TYR A 272 1.62 -28.33 -9.45
N SER A 273 2.43 -27.60 -10.23
CA SER A 273 3.88 -27.65 -10.21
C SER A 273 4.44 -26.28 -10.48
N ALA A 274 5.30 -25.81 -9.59
CA ALA A 274 6.01 -24.53 -9.76
C ALA A 274 6.96 -24.54 -10.99
N ASP A 275 7.51 -25.72 -11.34
CA ASP A 275 8.41 -25.85 -12.48
C ASP A 275 7.71 -25.62 -13.84
N ASN A 276 6.38 -25.82 -13.91
CA ASN A 276 5.61 -25.62 -15.14
C ASN A 276 4.79 -24.35 -15.09
N ILE A 277 5.49 -23.21 -15.10
CA ILE A 277 4.94 -21.87 -14.88
C ILE A 277 3.75 -21.58 -15.83
N ASP A 278 3.92 -21.78 -17.14
CA ASP A 278 2.89 -21.40 -18.13
C ASP A 278 1.61 -22.25 -17.99
N LYS A 279 1.75 -23.54 -17.66
CA LYS A 279 0.59 -24.41 -17.40
C LYS A 279 -0.10 -24.02 -16.11
N SER A 280 0.66 -23.85 -15.02
CA SER A 280 0.12 -23.48 -13.71
C SER A 280 -0.57 -22.12 -13.75
N ASN A 281 0.03 -21.12 -14.42
CA ASN A 281 -0.60 -19.82 -14.60
C ASN A 281 -1.93 -19.91 -15.37
N LYS A 282 -1.99 -20.64 -16.48
CA LYS A 282 -3.24 -20.83 -17.24
C LYS A 282 -4.34 -21.51 -16.41
N GLU A 283 -3.99 -22.50 -15.61
CA GLU A 283 -4.93 -23.17 -14.73
C GLU A 283 -5.41 -22.25 -13.60
N GLN A 284 -4.53 -21.40 -13.05
CA GLN A 284 -4.84 -20.38 -12.05
C GLN A 284 -5.82 -19.32 -12.58
N VAL A 285 -5.57 -18.79 -13.77
CA VAL A 285 -6.45 -17.81 -14.42
C VAL A 285 -7.84 -18.43 -14.66
N LYS A 286 -7.89 -19.67 -15.17
CA LYS A 286 -9.16 -20.38 -15.35
C LYS A 286 -9.92 -20.60 -14.04
N LEU A 287 -9.21 -20.93 -12.96
CA LEU A 287 -9.82 -21.12 -11.65
C LEU A 287 -10.38 -19.82 -11.09
N ALA A 288 -9.64 -18.71 -11.19
CA ALA A 288 -10.08 -17.38 -10.76
C ALA A 288 -11.35 -16.92 -11.48
N LEU A 289 -11.43 -17.12 -12.80
CA LEU A 289 -12.61 -16.79 -13.59
C LEU A 289 -13.89 -17.52 -13.12
N ASN A 290 -13.75 -18.71 -12.55
CA ASN A 290 -14.89 -19.46 -12.01
C ASN A 290 -15.31 -18.99 -10.61
N VAL A 291 -14.40 -18.35 -9.86
CA VAL A 291 -14.67 -17.87 -8.49
C VAL A 291 -15.49 -16.59 -8.48
N LYS A 292 -15.25 -15.67 -9.40
CA LYS A 292 -15.92 -14.37 -9.45
C LYS A 292 -17.46 -14.48 -9.51
N PRO A 293 -18.07 -15.27 -10.42
CA PRO A 293 -19.53 -15.42 -10.48
C PRO A 293 -20.14 -16.02 -9.21
N PHE A 294 -19.38 -16.86 -8.49
CA PHE A 294 -19.80 -17.42 -7.21
C PHE A 294 -20.01 -16.32 -6.16
N PHE A 295 -19.04 -15.43 -5.96
CA PHE A 295 -19.17 -14.35 -4.99
C PHE A 295 -20.26 -13.34 -5.40
N GLU A 296 -20.39 -13.02 -6.68
CA GLU A 296 -21.47 -12.16 -7.18
C GLU A 296 -22.86 -12.74 -6.84
N ALA A 297 -23.06 -14.03 -7.11
CA ALA A 297 -24.30 -14.73 -6.79
C ALA A 297 -24.56 -14.79 -5.26
N LEU A 298 -23.50 -15.05 -4.48
CA LEU A 298 -23.57 -15.10 -3.02
C LEU A 298 -23.95 -13.74 -2.43
N HIS A 299 -23.32 -12.65 -2.85
CA HIS A 299 -23.64 -11.29 -2.40
C HIS A 299 -25.09 -10.90 -2.74
N GLN A 300 -25.55 -11.21 -3.96
CA GLN A 300 -26.93 -10.96 -4.36
C GLN A 300 -27.93 -11.75 -3.52
N LEU A 301 -27.62 -13.02 -3.22
CA LEU A 301 -28.45 -13.87 -2.36
C LEU A 301 -28.55 -13.29 -0.94
N LEU A 302 -27.42 -12.97 -0.31
CA LEU A 302 -27.36 -12.40 1.05
C LEU A 302 -28.07 -11.04 1.12
N LYS A 303 -27.90 -10.17 0.13
CA LYS A 303 -28.63 -8.92 0.03
C LYS A 303 -30.14 -9.11 0.01
N THR A 304 -30.61 -10.15 -0.69
CA THR A 304 -32.04 -10.50 -0.74
C THR A 304 -32.53 -10.99 0.61
N VAL A 305 -31.77 -11.84 1.29
CA VAL A 305 -32.08 -12.34 2.63
C VAL A 305 -32.17 -11.20 3.63
N ASP A 306 -31.17 -10.30 3.65
CA ASP A 306 -31.14 -9.13 4.55
C ASP A 306 -32.38 -8.25 4.34
N LYS A 307 -32.81 -8.06 3.09
CA LYS A 307 -33.99 -7.26 2.77
C LYS A 307 -35.27 -7.88 3.36
N GLU A 308 -35.45 -9.18 3.22
CA GLU A 308 -36.61 -9.90 3.76
C GLU A 308 -36.62 -9.89 5.30
N VAL A 309 -35.46 -10.15 5.93
CA VAL A 309 -35.33 -10.11 7.40
C VAL A 309 -35.61 -8.71 7.95
N ARG A 310 -35.13 -7.64 7.30
CA ARG A 310 -35.44 -6.24 7.70
C ARG A 310 -36.93 -5.91 7.54
N HIS A 311 -37.59 -6.49 6.54
CA HIS A 311 -39.02 -6.28 6.34
C HIS A 311 -39.83 -6.89 7.50
N ILE A 312 -39.50 -8.13 7.87
CA ILE A 312 -40.14 -8.84 8.99
C ILE A 312 -39.87 -8.11 10.32
N GLU A 313 -38.66 -7.59 10.53
CA GLU A 313 -38.28 -6.85 11.74
C GLU A 313 -39.14 -5.58 11.98
N LYS A 314 -39.54 -4.87 10.91
CA LYS A 314 -40.37 -3.68 11.02
C LYS A 314 -41.73 -3.98 11.68
N ASP A 315 -42.29 -5.14 11.36
CA ASP A 315 -43.59 -5.55 11.84
C ASP A 315 -43.51 -6.30 13.20
N ASN A 316 -42.30 -6.75 13.59
CA ASN A 316 -42.06 -7.60 14.77
C ASN A 316 -40.89 -7.06 15.61
N SER A 317 -40.91 -5.78 15.91
CA SER A 317 -39.87 -5.12 16.71
C SER A 317 -39.71 -5.74 18.09
N GLY A 318 -38.48 -6.21 18.42
CA GLY A 318 -38.17 -6.77 19.74
C GLY A 318 -38.14 -8.29 19.83
N SER A 319 -38.43 -9.03 18.75
CA SER A 319 -38.30 -10.50 18.71
C SER A 319 -36.83 -10.92 18.96
N LYS A 320 -36.67 -11.88 19.91
CA LYS A 320 -35.35 -12.47 20.21
C LYS A 320 -34.82 -13.30 19.06
N ASP A 321 -35.70 -13.98 18.33
CA ASP A 321 -35.35 -14.86 17.21
C ASP A 321 -34.82 -14.07 16.02
N ILE A 322 -35.43 -12.89 15.75
CA ILE A 322 -34.92 -11.96 14.72
C ILE A 322 -33.52 -11.48 15.07
N LYS A 323 -33.28 -11.09 16.35
CA LYS A 323 -31.96 -10.64 16.79
C LYS A 323 -30.90 -11.75 16.64
N ALA A 324 -31.24 -12.98 17.04
CA ALA A 324 -30.34 -14.14 16.90
C ALA A 324 -30.00 -14.41 15.43
N LEU A 325 -30.99 -14.40 14.54
CA LEU A 325 -30.79 -14.60 13.12
C LEU A 325 -29.93 -13.50 12.51
N LYS A 326 -30.12 -12.23 12.90
CA LYS A 326 -29.28 -11.11 12.44
C LYS A 326 -27.82 -11.28 12.85
N THR A 327 -27.57 -11.70 14.09
CA THR A 327 -26.21 -11.97 14.55
C THR A 327 -25.53 -13.06 13.71
N GLU A 328 -26.27 -14.13 13.39
CA GLU A 328 -25.74 -15.20 12.52
C GLU A 328 -25.50 -14.73 11.07
N LEU A 329 -26.36 -13.85 10.54
CA LEU A 329 -26.17 -13.26 9.22
C LEU A 329 -24.97 -12.30 9.21
N GLU A 330 -24.78 -11.50 10.25
CA GLU A 330 -23.59 -10.63 10.40
C GLU A 330 -22.29 -11.44 10.44
N GLU A 331 -22.30 -12.56 11.17
CA GLU A 331 -21.18 -13.51 11.19
C GLU A 331 -20.92 -14.08 9.81
N LEU A 332 -21.98 -14.53 9.10
CA LEU A 332 -21.86 -15.05 7.75
C LEU A 332 -21.30 -14.01 6.77
N HIS A 333 -21.73 -12.76 6.85
CA HIS A 333 -21.17 -11.66 6.06
C HIS A 333 -19.69 -11.41 6.36
N ARG A 334 -19.27 -11.55 7.62
CA ARG A 334 -17.87 -11.44 8.00
C ARG A 334 -17.04 -12.56 7.37
N GLU A 335 -17.51 -13.81 7.50
CA GLU A 335 -16.86 -14.99 6.90
C GLU A 335 -16.76 -14.90 5.37
N VAL A 336 -17.77 -14.33 4.68
CA VAL A 336 -17.71 -14.05 3.24
C VAL A 336 -16.55 -13.13 2.92
N LYS A 337 -16.46 -11.98 3.59
CA LYS A 337 -15.39 -11.01 3.35
C LYS A 337 -14.00 -11.62 3.59
N GLU A 338 -13.84 -12.39 4.66
CA GLU A 338 -12.59 -13.05 4.99
C GLU A 338 -12.22 -14.14 3.96
N THR A 339 -13.22 -14.82 3.37
CA THR A 339 -13.03 -15.82 2.33
C THR A 339 -12.67 -15.14 0.99
N GLU A 340 -13.40 -14.09 0.61
CA GLU A 340 -13.22 -13.35 -0.63
C GLU A 340 -11.88 -12.59 -0.65
N TYR A 341 -11.33 -12.25 0.52
CA TYR A 341 -10.10 -11.48 0.67
C TYR A 341 -8.94 -12.01 -0.18
N PHE A 342 -8.63 -13.32 -0.09
CA PHE A 342 -7.54 -13.91 -0.87
C PHE A 342 -7.84 -13.93 -2.37
N PHE A 343 -9.10 -14.13 -2.76
CA PHE A 343 -9.49 -14.10 -4.16
C PHE A 343 -9.42 -12.69 -4.75
N ALA A 344 -9.66 -11.65 -3.96
CA ALA A 344 -9.44 -10.27 -4.36
C ALA A 344 -7.96 -10.01 -4.66
N HIS A 345 -7.03 -10.54 -3.88
CA HIS A 345 -5.58 -10.45 -4.15
C HIS A 345 -5.17 -11.23 -5.40
N ILE A 346 -5.75 -12.40 -5.65
CA ILE A 346 -5.53 -13.17 -6.90
C ILE A 346 -5.99 -12.35 -8.10
N ASN A 347 -7.21 -11.82 -8.07
CA ASN A 347 -7.73 -10.99 -9.16
C ASN A 347 -6.87 -9.75 -9.38
N TRP A 348 -6.46 -9.08 -8.29
CA TRP A 348 -5.57 -7.91 -8.37
C TRP A 348 -4.26 -8.20 -9.10
N LEU A 349 -3.65 -9.37 -8.86
CA LEU A 349 -2.43 -9.81 -9.52
C LEU A 349 -2.68 -10.20 -10.97
N GLN A 350 -3.73 -10.99 -11.25
CA GLN A 350 -4.01 -11.51 -12.59
C GLN A 350 -4.53 -10.45 -13.56
N ASP A 351 -5.27 -9.45 -13.08
CA ASP A 351 -5.72 -8.31 -13.89
C ASP A 351 -4.52 -7.46 -14.38
N ARG A 352 -3.41 -7.46 -13.63
CA ARG A 352 -2.21 -6.66 -13.91
C ARG A 352 -1.12 -7.44 -14.61
N PHE A 353 -0.96 -8.71 -14.27
CA PHE A 353 0.10 -9.59 -14.79
C PHE A 353 -0.48 -10.95 -15.23
N PRO A 354 -1.37 -10.97 -16.24
CA PRO A 354 -2.11 -12.19 -16.64
C PRO A 354 -1.21 -13.31 -17.12
N ASP A 355 -0.04 -12.99 -17.69
CA ASP A 355 0.91 -13.96 -18.22
C ASP A 355 2.02 -14.34 -17.22
N ALA A 356 1.87 -13.97 -15.93
CA ALA A 356 2.91 -14.10 -14.93
C ALA A 356 4.26 -13.53 -15.43
N ARG A 357 4.23 -12.38 -16.09
CA ARG A 357 5.38 -11.63 -16.61
C ARG A 357 5.26 -10.18 -16.21
N TYR A 358 6.40 -9.53 -16.03
CA TYR A 358 6.41 -8.08 -15.82
C TYR A 358 5.89 -7.37 -17.08
N ASP A 359 5.02 -6.40 -16.84
CA ASP A 359 4.60 -5.39 -17.80
C ASP A 359 4.40 -4.06 -17.07
N ASP A 360 4.53 -2.95 -17.80
CA ASP A 360 4.22 -1.64 -17.26
C ASP A 360 2.70 -1.52 -17.04
N VAL A 361 2.30 -1.14 -15.82
CA VAL A 361 0.90 -1.01 -15.46
C VAL A 361 0.60 0.44 -15.09
N THR A 362 -0.22 1.09 -15.91
CA THR A 362 -0.63 2.49 -15.68
C THR A 362 -1.18 2.69 -14.27
N GLY A 363 -0.69 3.71 -13.59
CA GLY A 363 -1.06 4.04 -12.21
C GLY A 363 -0.46 3.15 -11.13
N LEU A 364 0.33 2.13 -11.49
CA LEU A 364 0.95 1.21 -10.53
C LEU A 364 2.47 1.11 -10.68
N CYS A 365 2.97 0.67 -11.83
CA CYS A 365 4.41 0.45 -11.99
C CYS A 365 4.88 0.74 -13.42
N LYS A 366 6.13 1.19 -13.52
CA LYS A 366 6.84 1.43 -14.79
C LYS A 366 8.32 1.16 -14.63
N LEU A 367 8.89 0.51 -15.65
CA LEU A 367 10.32 0.32 -15.79
C LEU A 367 10.89 1.38 -16.74
N ALA A 368 11.37 2.49 -16.16
CA ALA A 368 11.84 3.63 -16.93
C ALA A 368 13.31 3.47 -17.37
N THR A 369 13.57 3.84 -18.59
CA THR A 369 14.93 3.95 -19.17
C THR A 369 15.64 5.22 -18.68
N ILE A 370 16.96 5.25 -18.79
CA ILE A 370 17.75 6.44 -18.44
C ILE A 370 17.34 7.66 -19.26
N ASP A 371 16.93 7.50 -20.51
CA ASP A 371 16.51 8.63 -21.34
C ASP A 371 15.18 9.20 -20.88
N GLU A 372 14.20 8.36 -20.54
CA GLU A 372 12.95 8.83 -19.91
C GLU A 372 13.22 9.54 -18.58
N ILE A 373 14.21 9.09 -17.78
CA ILE A 373 14.59 9.72 -16.53
C ILE A 373 15.25 11.09 -16.77
N LYS A 374 16.06 11.24 -17.79
CA LYS A 374 16.64 12.52 -18.20
C LYS A 374 15.58 13.52 -18.64
N GLU A 375 14.59 13.08 -19.42
CA GLU A 375 13.44 13.91 -19.84
C GLU A 375 12.62 14.44 -18.65
N GLN A 376 12.64 13.74 -17.53
CA GLN A 376 12.00 14.15 -16.27
C GLN A 376 12.98 14.85 -15.30
N ASP A 377 14.04 15.50 -15.79
CA ASP A 377 15.07 16.21 -14.99
C ASP A 377 15.67 15.33 -13.87
N TYR A 378 15.89 14.06 -14.15
CA TYR A 378 16.35 13.05 -13.19
C TYR A 378 15.48 12.96 -11.93
N SER A 379 14.19 13.24 -12.04
CA SER A 379 13.23 12.99 -10.96
C SER A 379 13.22 11.51 -10.60
N LEU A 380 13.04 11.20 -9.31
CA LEU A 380 12.84 9.84 -8.81
C LEU A 380 11.44 9.67 -8.18
N ASN A 381 10.52 10.57 -8.51
CA ASN A 381 9.14 10.49 -8.03
C ASN A 381 8.33 9.51 -8.90
N PRO A 382 7.90 8.34 -8.37
CA PRO A 382 7.17 7.34 -9.11
C PRO A 382 5.94 7.87 -9.87
N GLY A 383 5.21 8.81 -9.29
CA GLY A 383 4.01 9.40 -9.90
C GLY A 383 4.25 10.11 -11.25
N ARG A 384 5.51 10.47 -11.58
CA ARG A 384 5.86 11.04 -12.89
C ARG A 384 5.94 10.01 -14.00
N TYR A 385 6.12 8.74 -13.66
CA TYR A 385 6.42 7.65 -14.61
C TYR A 385 5.23 6.72 -14.83
N VAL A 386 4.49 6.39 -13.76
CA VAL A 386 3.44 5.36 -13.83
C VAL A 386 2.16 5.81 -14.55
N GLY A 387 2.02 7.12 -14.84
CA GLY A 387 0.81 7.67 -15.44
C GLY A 387 -0.35 7.79 -14.44
N VAL A 388 -1.49 8.23 -14.93
CA VAL A 388 -2.72 8.41 -14.14
C VAL A 388 -3.81 7.53 -14.75
N VAL A 389 -4.44 6.72 -13.91
CA VAL A 389 -5.69 6.04 -14.29
C VAL A 389 -6.81 7.05 -14.13
N ILE A 390 -7.44 7.41 -15.24
CA ILE A 390 -8.68 8.20 -15.23
C ILE A 390 -9.79 7.16 -15.07
N GLU A 391 -10.36 7.06 -13.86
CA GLU A 391 -11.57 6.28 -13.66
C GLU A 391 -12.71 7.06 -14.32
N GLU A 392 -13.24 6.50 -15.39
CA GLU A 392 -14.51 6.98 -15.94
C GLU A 392 -15.60 6.62 -14.92
N ASP A 393 -16.26 7.63 -14.37
CA ASP A 393 -17.35 7.46 -13.40
C ASP A 393 -18.63 6.89 -14.03
N GLY A 394 -18.56 6.55 -15.31
CA GLY A 394 -19.65 5.97 -16.10
C GLY A 394 -20.79 6.95 -16.39
N LYS A 395 -20.60 8.23 -16.06
CA LYS A 395 -21.57 9.28 -16.34
C LYS A 395 -21.39 9.81 -17.75
N THR A 396 -22.49 10.15 -18.39
CA THR A 396 -22.44 10.92 -19.62
C THR A 396 -22.08 12.38 -19.33
N GLU A 397 -21.63 13.12 -20.34
CA GLU A 397 -21.33 14.55 -20.20
C GLU A 397 -22.55 15.32 -19.69
N GLU A 398 -23.75 14.93 -20.13
CA GLU A 398 -25.02 15.52 -19.70
C GLU A 398 -25.31 15.29 -18.23
N GLU A 399 -25.12 14.04 -17.74
CA GLU A 399 -25.29 13.66 -16.31
C GLU A 399 -24.28 14.37 -15.43
N PHE A 400 -23.03 14.53 -15.89
CA PHE A 400 -22.00 15.28 -15.17
C PHE A 400 -22.37 16.77 -15.04
N ILE A 401 -22.86 17.38 -16.13
CA ILE A 401 -23.30 18.79 -16.14
C ILE A 401 -24.50 18.98 -15.20
N GLU A 402 -25.50 18.09 -15.24
CA GLU A 402 -26.66 18.13 -14.34
C GLU A 402 -26.25 18.03 -12.86
N GLU A 403 -25.32 17.13 -12.52
CA GLU A 403 -24.82 17.00 -11.17
C GLU A 403 -24.04 18.23 -10.71
N MET A 404 -23.19 18.80 -11.57
CA MET A 404 -22.47 20.04 -11.31
C MET A 404 -23.41 21.22 -11.06
N LEU A 405 -24.47 21.36 -11.86
CA LEU A 405 -25.49 22.38 -11.66
C LEU A 405 -26.24 22.15 -10.32
N SER A 406 -26.62 20.92 -10.01
CA SER A 406 -27.29 20.58 -8.76
C SER A 406 -26.41 20.88 -7.53
N MET A 407 -25.11 20.55 -7.57
CA MET A 407 -24.17 20.90 -6.50
C MET A 407 -24.00 22.42 -6.36
N ASN A 408 -23.97 23.15 -7.46
CA ASN A 408 -23.88 24.62 -7.42
C ASN A 408 -25.12 25.27 -6.79
N ASP A 409 -26.31 24.72 -7.07
CA ASP A 409 -27.57 25.18 -6.46
C ASP A 409 -27.61 24.87 -4.97
N GLU A 410 -27.12 23.70 -4.56
CA GLU A 410 -27.00 23.33 -3.14
C GLU A 410 -25.99 24.24 -2.41
N LEU A 411 -24.82 24.50 -3.01
CA LEU A 411 -23.82 25.42 -2.48
C LEU A 411 -24.40 26.83 -2.32
N THR A 412 -25.19 27.29 -3.26
CA THR A 412 -25.86 28.61 -3.23
C THR A 412 -26.85 28.70 -2.08
N LYS A 413 -27.63 27.62 -1.82
CA LYS A 413 -28.55 27.53 -0.66
C LYS A 413 -27.78 27.54 0.66
N LEU A 414 -26.72 26.72 0.76
CA LEU A 414 -25.89 26.65 1.97
C LEU A 414 -25.23 28.01 2.29
N ASN A 415 -24.75 28.73 1.27
CA ASN A 415 -24.19 30.06 1.45
C ASN A 415 -25.24 31.07 1.93
N ALA A 416 -26.47 31.01 1.41
CA ALA A 416 -27.57 31.86 1.89
C ALA A 416 -27.96 31.57 3.33
N ASP A 417 -27.97 30.29 3.74
CA ASP A 417 -28.24 29.90 5.11
C ASP A 417 -27.09 30.28 6.06
N ALA A 418 -25.84 30.16 5.62
CA ALA A 418 -24.68 30.63 6.37
C ALA A 418 -24.75 32.15 6.64
N GLN A 419 -25.12 32.97 5.64
CA GLN A 419 -25.30 34.42 5.82
C GLN A 419 -26.43 34.76 6.80
N LYS A 420 -27.54 34.03 6.79
CA LYS A 420 -28.62 34.19 7.79
C LYS A 420 -28.15 33.87 9.21
N LEU A 421 -27.43 32.77 9.36
CA LEU A 421 -26.84 32.36 10.63
C LEU A 421 -25.84 33.40 11.15
N GLU A 422 -24.95 33.90 10.30
CA GLU A 422 -23.99 34.96 10.62
C GLU A 422 -24.70 36.23 11.10
N SER A 423 -25.76 36.64 10.40
CA SER A 423 -26.60 37.78 10.80
C SER A 423 -27.26 37.56 12.17
N THR A 424 -27.77 36.36 12.41
CA THR A 424 -28.39 35.98 13.69
C THR A 424 -27.40 36.00 14.84
N ILE A 425 -26.21 35.42 14.61
CA ILE A 425 -25.11 35.40 15.59
C ILE A 425 -24.68 36.82 15.93
N THR A 426 -24.47 37.65 14.90
CA THR A 426 -24.09 39.06 15.07
C THR A 426 -25.14 39.84 15.86
N HIS A 427 -26.43 39.62 15.56
CA HIS A 427 -27.53 40.25 16.33
C HIS A 427 -27.53 39.84 17.82
N ASN A 428 -27.41 38.51 18.08
CA ASN A 428 -27.38 37.99 19.43
C ASN A 428 -26.18 38.47 20.23
N ILE A 429 -25.01 38.53 19.61
CA ILE A 429 -23.79 39.09 20.25
C ILE A 429 -23.99 40.55 20.61
N LYS A 430 -24.59 41.37 19.73
CA LYS A 430 -24.89 42.78 20.02
C LYS A 430 -25.89 42.91 21.18
N GLN A 431 -26.87 42.01 21.30
CA GLN A 431 -27.81 42.03 22.42
C GLN A 431 -27.17 41.62 23.76
N ILE A 432 -26.17 40.73 23.73
CA ILE A 432 -25.45 40.27 24.93
C ILE A 432 -24.38 41.29 25.37
N ALA A 433 -23.79 42.00 24.42
CA ALA A 433 -22.74 42.96 24.70
C ALA A 433 -23.27 44.36 25.15
N GLY A 434 -24.58 44.59 25.13
CA GLY A 434 -25.23 45.84 25.61
C GLY A 434 -25.33 46.84 24.49
#